data_e75a20836dcee49a26ac0f85d085d0f0
#
_entry.id   e75a20836dcee49a26ac0f85d085d0f0
#
_cell.length_a   1.000
_cell.length_b   1.000
_cell.length_c   1.000
_cell.angle_alpha   90.00
_cell.angle_beta   90.00
_cell.angle_gamma   90.00
#
_symmetry.space_group_name_H-M   'P 1'
#
loop_
_entity.id
_entity.type
_entity.pdbx_description
1 polymer ?
#
loop_
_entity_poly.entity_id
_entity_poly.type
_entity_poly.pdbx_seq_one_letter_code
_entity_poly.pdbx_strand_id
1 'polypeptide(L)'
;AERAAEFINDGDYIFVDSGSTVCNLVDYIKNLNVTVLTNNLDFIIRALQYPNIQIITFSGILNRDYYSFTSIDERSAEILSSYNFTKAFMAATGVTVQYGVMNSLLSDNELKVTAVNRAQEVYLLVDHTKFGKVTIKSYGSLEQIDTIITNQPPSDDMMESIRQCGCEIIVV
;
A
#
# COMPACT_ATOMS: atom_id res chain seq x y z
N ALA A 1 -10.43 4.39 0.20
CA ALA A 1 -10.57 2.95 -0.07
C ALA A 1 -11.58 2.69 -1.19
N GLU A 2 -12.78 3.27 -1.13
CA GLU A 2 -13.83 3.08 -2.14
C GLU A 2 -13.31 3.35 -3.56
N ARG A 3 -12.75 4.53 -3.79
CA ARG A 3 -12.19 4.90 -5.09
C ARG A 3 -11.05 3.98 -5.54
N ALA A 4 -10.23 3.51 -4.60
CA ALA A 4 -9.13 2.58 -4.89
C ALA A 4 -9.66 1.21 -5.33
N ALA A 5 -10.78 0.76 -4.77
CA ALA A 5 -11.39 -0.52 -5.12
C ALA A 5 -11.91 -0.58 -6.56
N GLU A 6 -12.22 0.57 -7.18
CA GLU A 6 -12.66 0.62 -8.59
C GLU A 6 -11.56 0.18 -9.58
N PHE A 7 -10.30 0.18 -9.16
CA PHE A 7 -9.17 -0.31 -9.95
C PHE A 7 -8.94 -1.82 -9.80
N ILE A 8 -9.67 -2.51 -8.90
CA ILE A 8 -9.50 -3.95 -8.65
C ILE A 8 -10.51 -4.75 -9.48
N ASN A 9 -10.02 -5.77 -10.17
CA ASN A 9 -10.83 -6.63 -11.02
C ASN A 9 -10.79 -8.09 -10.54
N ASP A 10 -11.76 -8.88 -10.97
CA ASP A 10 -11.74 -10.33 -10.77
C ASP A 10 -10.46 -10.95 -11.33
N GLY A 11 -9.86 -11.81 -10.54
CA GLY A 11 -8.62 -12.50 -10.90
C GLY A 11 -7.34 -11.73 -10.57
N ASP A 12 -7.43 -10.51 -10.01
CA ASP A 12 -6.25 -9.75 -9.62
C ASP A 12 -5.46 -10.43 -8.48
N TYR A 13 -4.14 -10.26 -8.54
CA TYR A 13 -3.19 -10.59 -7.47
C TYR A 13 -2.71 -9.28 -6.88
N ILE A 14 -3.21 -8.91 -5.71
CA ILE A 14 -2.94 -7.60 -5.11
C ILE A 14 -2.12 -7.70 -3.84
N PHE A 15 -1.26 -6.71 -3.63
CA PHE A 15 -0.64 -6.45 -2.33
C PHE A 15 -1.44 -5.38 -1.59
N VAL A 16 -1.78 -5.64 -0.33
CA VAL A 16 -2.43 -4.67 0.57
C VAL A 16 -1.53 -4.41 1.76
N ASP A 17 -1.08 -3.17 1.89
CA ASP A 17 -0.17 -2.72 2.94
C ASP A 17 -0.82 -2.66 4.33
N SER A 18 -0.02 -2.46 5.38
CA SER A 18 -0.45 -2.42 6.79
C SER A 18 -1.19 -1.15 7.23
N GLY A 19 -1.46 -0.21 6.33
CA GLY A 19 -2.13 1.05 6.67
C GLY A 19 -3.62 0.91 6.98
N SER A 20 -4.13 1.72 7.91
CA SER A 20 -5.56 1.73 8.28
C SER A 20 -6.49 2.12 7.13
N THR A 21 -6.05 2.99 6.22
CA THR A 21 -6.84 3.40 5.07
C THR A 21 -7.00 2.26 4.06
N VAL A 22 -5.91 1.54 3.76
CA VAL A 22 -5.93 0.42 2.80
C VAL A 22 -6.68 -0.79 3.34
N CYS A 23 -6.73 -0.98 4.66
CA CYS A 23 -7.52 -2.02 5.31
C CYS A 23 -9.00 -1.97 4.88
N ASN A 24 -9.54 -0.77 4.66
CA ASN A 24 -10.94 -0.60 4.28
C ASN A 24 -11.27 -1.06 2.84
N LEU A 25 -10.28 -1.43 2.03
CA LEU A 25 -10.53 -2.04 0.72
C LEU A 25 -11.39 -3.29 0.82
N VAL A 26 -11.26 -4.05 1.91
CA VAL A 26 -11.99 -5.32 2.10
C VAL A 26 -13.50 -5.15 1.93
N ASP A 27 -14.08 -4.03 2.36
CA ASP A 27 -15.52 -3.79 2.31
C ASP A 27 -16.03 -3.61 0.87
N TYR A 28 -15.17 -3.13 -0.02
CA TYR A 28 -15.52 -2.79 -1.40
C TYR A 28 -15.19 -3.93 -2.39
N ILE A 29 -14.26 -4.83 -2.03
CA ILE A 29 -13.86 -5.96 -2.90
C ILE A 29 -14.49 -7.29 -2.52
N LYS A 30 -15.38 -7.30 -1.54
CA LYS A 30 -16.01 -8.52 -0.99
C LYS A 30 -16.73 -9.41 -1.99
N ASN A 31 -17.07 -8.89 -3.16
CA ASN A 31 -17.76 -9.63 -4.23
C ASN A 31 -16.80 -10.05 -5.37
N LEU A 32 -15.51 -9.70 -5.29
CA LEU A 32 -14.52 -10.02 -6.31
C LEU A 32 -13.74 -11.29 -5.93
N ASN A 33 -13.38 -12.08 -6.94
CA ASN A 33 -12.47 -13.21 -6.75
C ASN A 33 -11.04 -12.70 -6.90
N VAL A 34 -10.36 -12.46 -5.79
CA VAL A 34 -9.01 -11.89 -5.77
C VAL A 34 -8.09 -12.65 -4.83
N THR A 35 -6.81 -12.64 -5.15
CA THR A 35 -5.76 -13.12 -4.23
C THR A 35 -5.07 -11.91 -3.62
N VAL A 36 -5.10 -11.81 -2.30
CA VAL A 36 -4.53 -10.71 -1.52
C VAL A 36 -3.33 -11.19 -0.74
N LEU A 37 -2.16 -10.59 -0.97
CA LEU A 37 -1.00 -10.74 -0.14
C LEU A 37 -0.95 -9.57 0.83
N THR A 38 -0.87 -9.83 2.13
CA THR A 38 -0.90 -8.78 3.15
C THR A 38 -0.29 -9.22 4.47
N ASN A 39 0.29 -8.27 5.19
CA ASN A 39 0.63 -8.39 6.60
C ASN A 39 -0.36 -7.64 7.51
N ASN A 40 -1.42 -7.07 6.96
CA ASN A 40 -2.43 -6.30 7.68
C ASN A 40 -3.40 -7.23 8.41
N LEU A 41 -3.29 -7.31 9.73
CA LEU A 41 -4.11 -8.20 10.54
C LEU A 41 -5.60 -7.82 10.50
N ASP A 42 -5.93 -6.52 10.51
CA ASP A 42 -7.31 -6.06 10.43
C ASP A 42 -7.96 -6.46 9.09
N PHE A 43 -7.22 -6.32 8.00
CA PHE A 43 -7.68 -6.79 6.69
C PHE A 43 -7.94 -8.30 6.73
N ILE A 44 -7.00 -9.09 7.24
CA ILE A 44 -7.11 -10.55 7.33
C ILE A 44 -8.37 -10.93 8.11
N ILE A 45 -8.56 -10.38 9.32
CA ILE A 45 -9.71 -10.70 10.18
C ILE A 45 -11.03 -10.36 9.49
N ARG A 46 -11.12 -9.20 8.85
CA ARG A 46 -12.33 -8.76 8.16
C ARG A 46 -12.62 -9.58 6.91
N ALA A 47 -11.59 -10.03 6.21
CA ALA A 47 -11.73 -10.83 4.99
C ALA A 47 -12.09 -12.29 5.23
N LEU A 48 -11.92 -12.85 6.45
CA LEU A 48 -12.22 -14.24 6.77
C LEU A 48 -13.66 -14.68 6.44
N GLN A 49 -14.61 -13.75 6.44
CA GLN A 49 -16.01 -14.03 6.09
C GLN A 49 -16.26 -14.10 4.57
N TYR A 50 -15.28 -13.75 3.73
CA TYR A 50 -15.42 -13.69 2.27
C TYR A 50 -14.56 -14.78 1.60
N PRO A 51 -15.13 -15.96 1.30
CA PRO A 51 -14.37 -17.11 0.78
C PRO A 51 -13.82 -16.90 -0.63
N ASN A 52 -14.30 -15.90 -1.36
CA ASN A 52 -13.83 -15.48 -2.69
C ASN A 52 -12.54 -14.63 -2.61
N ILE A 53 -12.15 -14.15 -1.44
CA ILE A 53 -10.89 -13.48 -1.21
C ILE A 53 -9.87 -14.49 -0.68
N GLN A 54 -8.96 -14.93 -1.53
CA GLN A 54 -7.84 -15.77 -1.11
C GLN A 54 -6.79 -14.90 -0.43
N ILE A 55 -6.40 -15.27 0.81
CA ILE A 55 -5.41 -14.51 1.58
C ILE A 55 -4.12 -15.28 1.66
N ILE A 56 -3.02 -14.64 1.33
CA ILE A 56 -1.66 -15.07 1.58
C ILE A 56 -1.04 -14.07 2.56
N THR A 57 -0.55 -14.57 3.69
CA THR A 57 0.09 -13.71 4.71
C THR A 57 1.50 -14.17 5.00
N PHE A 58 2.27 -13.29 5.60
CA PHE A 58 3.66 -13.52 5.98
C PHE A 58 3.74 -13.90 7.46
N SER A 59 4.77 -14.68 7.81
CA SER A 59 5.10 -14.94 9.21
C SER A 59 5.83 -13.74 9.80
N GLY A 60 5.65 -13.52 11.09
CA GLY A 60 6.33 -12.41 11.77
C GLY A 60 5.90 -12.24 13.21
N ILE A 61 6.43 -11.19 13.83
CA ILE A 61 6.00 -10.74 15.15
C ILE A 61 4.76 -9.88 14.99
N LEU A 62 3.70 -10.15 15.74
CA LEU A 62 2.52 -9.31 15.76
C LEU A 62 2.83 -7.96 16.39
N ASN A 63 2.75 -6.91 15.60
CA ASN A 63 2.81 -5.54 16.08
C ASN A 63 1.39 -5.05 16.45
N ARG A 64 1.14 -4.89 17.74
CA ARG A 64 -0.20 -4.56 18.25
C ARG A 64 -0.61 -3.13 17.95
N ASP A 65 0.36 -2.20 17.88
CA ASP A 65 0.09 -0.78 17.66
C ASP A 65 -0.31 -0.49 16.20
N TYR A 66 0.11 -1.34 15.30
CA TYR A 66 -0.15 -1.20 13.85
C TYR A 66 -1.06 -2.29 13.28
N TYR A 67 -1.53 -3.22 14.12
CA TYR A 67 -2.36 -4.36 13.70
C TYR A 67 -1.79 -5.08 12.47
N SER A 68 -0.49 -5.30 12.47
CA SER A 68 0.23 -5.92 11.36
C SER A 68 1.26 -6.93 11.85
N PHE A 69 1.58 -7.88 10.98
CA PHE A 69 2.72 -8.74 11.20
C PHE A 69 3.99 -8.04 10.73
N THR A 70 4.92 -7.82 11.63
CA THR A 70 6.24 -7.31 11.32
C THR A 70 7.15 -8.46 10.96
N SER A 71 7.87 -8.35 9.86
CA SER A 71 8.87 -9.35 9.47
C SER A 71 9.91 -9.53 10.58
N ILE A 72 10.25 -10.79 10.90
CA ILE A 72 11.30 -11.10 11.88
C ILE A 72 12.68 -11.00 11.23
N ASP A 73 12.74 -11.28 9.94
CA ASP A 73 13.97 -11.36 9.16
C ASP A 73 13.73 -10.96 7.69
N GLU A 74 14.79 -10.96 6.91
CA GLU A 74 14.74 -10.67 5.47
C GLU A 74 13.94 -11.69 4.65
N ARG A 75 13.59 -12.84 5.24
CA ARG A 75 12.89 -13.94 4.53
C ARG A 75 11.49 -13.54 4.06
N SER A 76 10.79 -12.67 4.79
CA SER A 76 9.46 -12.22 4.34
C SER A 76 9.54 -11.41 3.06
N ALA A 77 10.53 -10.53 2.93
CA ALA A 77 10.79 -9.79 1.71
C ALA A 77 11.29 -10.73 0.58
N GLU A 78 12.11 -11.72 0.90
CA GLU A 78 12.57 -12.74 -0.04
C GLU A 78 11.39 -13.57 -0.57
N ILE A 79 10.51 -14.05 0.31
CA ILE A 79 9.28 -14.75 -0.09
C ILE A 79 8.42 -13.85 -0.97
N LEU A 80 8.20 -12.59 -0.57
CA LEU A 80 7.43 -11.63 -1.34
C LEU A 80 8.02 -11.40 -2.73
N SER A 81 9.35 -11.40 -2.86
CA SER A 81 10.03 -11.20 -4.13
C SER A 81 9.75 -12.28 -5.18
N SER A 82 9.28 -13.45 -4.75
CA SER A 82 8.88 -14.55 -5.64
C SER A 82 7.47 -14.38 -6.24
N TYR A 83 6.67 -13.45 -5.69
CA TYR A 83 5.34 -13.13 -6.20
C TYR A 83 5.38 -11.96 -7.19
N ASN A 84 4.40 -11.92 -8.08
CA ASN A 84 4.14 -10.78 -8.97
C ASN A 84 2.74 -10.28 -8.67
N PHE A 85 2.59 -8.98 -8.55
CA PHE A 85 1.30 -8.35 -8.29
C PHE A 85 0.79 -7.64 -9.53
N THR A 86 -0.52 -7.75 -9.80
CA THR A 86 -1.15 -6.85 -10.75
C THR A 86 -1.18 -5.44 -10.17
N LYS A 87 -1.46 -5.32 -8.86
CA LYS A 87 -1.54 -4.02 -8.18
C LYS A 87 -1.02 -4.09 -6.75
N ALA A 88 -0.41 -3.00 -6.29
CA ALA A 88 -0.06 -2.79 -4.89
C ALA A 88 -0.80 -1.56 -4.34
N PHE A 89 -1.50 -1.74 -3.22
CA PHE A 89 -2.18 -0.67 -2.50
C PHE A 89 -1.37 -0.33 -1.25
N MET A 90 -0.69 0.80 -1.31
CA MET A 90 0.32 1.22 -0.34
C MET A 90 -0.20 2.33 0.57
N ALA A 91 0.37 2.42 1.76
CA ALA A 91 0.18 3.50 2.70
C ALA A 91 1.52 4.13 3.06
N ALA A 92 1.52 5.42 3.37
CA ALA A 92 2.71 6.14 3.80
C ALA A 92 2.46 6.95 5.07
N THR A 93 3.51 7.19 5.85
CA THR A 93 3.51 8.14 6.97
C THR A 93 3.99 9.52 6.56
N GLY A 94 4.63 9.65 5.41
CA GLY A 94 5.06 10.91 4.81
C GLY A 94 5.28 10.79 3.30
N VAL A 95 5.02 11.88 2.57
CA VAL A 95 5.20 12.00 1.12
C VAL A 95 5.84 13.34 0.81
N THR A 96 6.99 13.34 0.13
CA THR A 96 7.65 14.56 -0.34
C THR A 96 8.23 14.36 -1.74
N VAL A 97 8.43 15.46 -2.47
CA VAL A 97 9.07 15.39 -3.78
C VAL A 97 10.53 14.90 -3.66
N GLN A 98 11.23 15.37 -2.63
CA GLN A 98 12.67 15.07 -2.45
C GLN A 98 12.93 13.63 -2.02
N TYR A 99 12.10 13.06 -1.14
CA TYR A 99 12.35 11.76 -0.51
C TYR A 99 11.34 10.68 -0.93
N GLY A 100 10.39 11.02 -1.80
CA GLY A 100 9.35 10.10 -2.25
C GLY A 100 8.37 9.72 -1.14
N VAL A 101 8.03 8.44 -1.08
CA VAL A 101 7.09 7.85 -0.13
C VAL A 101 7.83 7.17 1.03
N MET A 102 7.42 7.49 2.27
CA MET A 102 8.19 7.18 3.46
C MET A 102 7.36 6.46 4.51
N ASN A 103 8.07 5.66 5.34
CA ASN A 103 7.51 4.95 6.48
C ASN A 103 8.25 5.30 7.77
N SER A 104 7.52 5.29 8.89
CA SER A 104 8.11 5.45 10.23
C SER A 104 8.48 4.12 10.88
N LEU A 105 7.93 3.00 10.42
CA LEU A 105 8.21 1.66 10.92
C LEU A 105 9.31 1.01 10.08
N LEU A 106 10.51 0.90 10.65
CA LEU A 106 11.68 0.40 9.93
C LEU A 106 11.57 -1.06 9.53
N SER A 107 10.94 -1.88 10.37
CA SER A 107 10.80 -3.32 10.17
C SER A 107 9.97 -3.71 8.95
N ASP A 108 9.05 -2.85 8.51
CA ASP A 108 8.18 -3.13 7.35
C ASP A 108 8.75 -2.59 6.04
N ASN A 109 9.87 -1.87 6.11
CA ASN A 109 10.35 -1.11 4.96
C ASN A 109 10.75 -2.00 3.77
N GLU A 110 11.47 -3.09 4.02
CA GLU A 110 11.91 -4.02 2.97
C GLU A 110 10.72 -4.71 2.29
N LEU A 111 9.67 -5.01 3.06
CA LEU A 111 8.43 -5.55 2.53
C LEU A 111 7.75 -4.55 1.57
N LYS A 112 7.69 -3.28 1.97
CA LYS A 112 7.13 -2.21 1.14
C LYS A 112 7.95 -1.96 -0.13
N VAL A 113 9.27 -1.90 -0.03
CA VAL A 113 10.18 -1.79 -1.19
C VAL A 113 9.94 -2.94 -2.16
N THR A 114 9.84 -4.17 -1.65
CA THR A 114 9.60 -5.34 -2.48
C THR A 114 8.23 -5.29 -3.15
N ALA A 115 7.18 -4.90 -2.43
CA ALA A 115 5.82 -4.78 -2.97
C ALA A 115 5.76 -3.78 -4.14
N VAL A 116 6.34 -2.59 -3.96
CA VAL A 116 6.41 -1.55 -5.01
C VAL A 116 7.16 -2.06 -6.25
N ASN A 117 8.30 -2.75 -6.05
CA ASN A 117 9.10 -3.25 -7.18
C ASN A 117 8.48 -4.45 -7.90
N ARG A 118 7.52 -5.15 -7.29
CA ARG A 118 6.91 -6.38 -7.85
C ARG A 118 5.50 -6.15 -8.39
N ALA A 119 4.93 -4.97 -8.22
CA ALA A 119 3.62 -4.61 -8.75
C ALA A 119 3.72 -4.04 -10.17
N GLN A 120 2.70 -4.28 -10.99
CA GLN A 120 2.56 -3.67 -12.31
C GLN A 120 2.03 -2.23 -12.19
N GLU A 121 1.13 -2.01 -11.21
CA GLU A 121 0.57 -0.70 -10.88
C GLU A 121 0.62 -0.48 -9.37
N VAL A 122 1.02 0.71 -8.95
CA VAL A 122 1.17 1.07 -7.54
C VAL A 122 0.24 2.23 -7.19
N TYR A 123 -0.68 1.99 -6.27
CA TYR A 123 -1.64 2.95 -5.74
C TYR A 123 -1.25 3.34 -4.32
N LEU A 124 -1.08 4.63 -4.08
CA LEU A 124 -0.79 5.18 -2.76
C LEU A 124 -2.04 5.83 -2.16
N LEU A 125 -2.52 5.32 -1.03
CA LEU A 125 -3.67 5.84 -0.31
C LEU A 125 -3.20 6.63 0.92
N VAL A 126 -3.30 7.96 0.85
CA VAL A 126 -2.85 8.85 1.92
C VAL A 126 -3.84 10.00 2.12
N ASP A 127 -4.00 10.44 3.35
CA ASP A 127 -4.69 11.70 3.61
C ASP A 127 -3.74 12.90 3.43
N HIS A 128 -4.33 14.09 3.30
CA HIS A 128 -3.59 15.34 3.04
C HIS A 128 -2.51 15.66 4.08
N THR A 129 -2.61 15.13 5.31
CA THR A 129 -1.63 15.40 6.38
C THR A 129 -0.28 14.70 6.15
N LYS A 130 -0.20 13.82 5.17
CA LYS A 130 1.02 13.09 4.83
C LYS A 130 1.92 13.85 3.86
N PHE A 131 1.35 14.77 3.08
CA PHE A 131 2.11 15.58 2.14
C PHE A 131 3.03 16.59 2.88
N GLY A 132 4.26 16.71 2.40
CA GLY A 132 5.29 17.55 3.00
C GLY A 132 5.90 17.01 4.30
N LYS A 133 5.40 15.90 4.82
CA LYS A 133 5.92 15.28 6.05
C LYS A 133 7.10 14.38 5.73
N VAL A 134 8.24 14.65 6.39
CA VAL A 134 9.43 13.79 6.31
C VAL A 134 9.40 12.77 7.45
N THR A 135 9.66 11.51 7.12
CA THR A 135 9.81 10.42 8.10
C THR A 135 11.11 9.64 7.84
N ILE A 136 11.40 8.64 8.67
CA ILE A 136 12.75 8.12 8.83
C ILE A 136 13.30 7.35 7.62
N LYS A 137 12.45 6.62 6.85
CA LYS A 137 12.93 5.76 5.76
C LYS A 137 11.99 5.78 4.57
N SER A 138 12.56 6.04 3.38
CA SER A 138 11.84 5.93 2.11
C SER A 138 11.74 4.46 1.68
N TYR A 139 10.62 4.10 1.04
CA TYR A 139 10.43 2.78 0.46
C TYR A 139 10.14 2.83 -1.06
N GLY A 140 9.99 4.02 -1.63
CA GLY A 140 9.83 4.23 -3.05
C GLY A 140 9.97 5.70 -3.42
N SER A 141 10.28 5.96 -4.67
CA SER A 141 10.24 7.30 -5.26
C SER A 141 8.83 7.60 -5.81
N LEU A 142 8.56 8.87 -6.16
CA LEU A 142 7.27 9.24 -6.76
C LEU A 142 7.10 8.65 -8.17
N GLU A 143 8.18 8.41 -8.89
CA GLU A 143 8.17 7.79 -10.23
C GLU A 143 7.73 6.31 -10.19
N GLN A 144 7.78 5.68 -9.01
CA GLN A 144 7.33 4.29 -8.81
C GLN A 144 5.87 4.20 -8.39
N ILE A 145 5.18 5.35 -8.22
CA ILE A 145 3.77 5.41 -7.84
C ILE A 145 2.96 5.86 -9.05
N ASP A 146 2.05 5.03 -9.51
CA ASP A 146 1.20 5.36 -10.67
C ASP A 146 0.09 6.31 -10.27
N THR A 147 -0.54 6.10 -9.11
CA THR A 147 -1.69 6.90 -8.67
C THR A 147 -1.67 7.16 -7.17
N ILE A 148 -1.82 8.42 -6.77
CA ILE A 148 -2.08 8.83 -5.39
C ILE A 148 -3.58 9.11 -5.23
N ILE A 149 -4.21 8.48 -4.25
CA ILE A 149 -5.61 8.72 -3.88
C ILE A 149 -5.63 9.41 -2.52
N THR A 150 -6.21 10.61 -2.47
CA THR A 150 -6.20 11.47 -1.28
C THR A 150 -7.54 12.18 -1.08
N ASN A 151 -7.81 12.60 0.16
CA ASN A 151 -9.02 13.35 0.51
C ASN A 151 -8.94 14.86 0.21
N GLN A 152 -7.73 15.40 0.03
CA GLN A 152 -7.50 16.79 -0.34
C GLN A 152 -6.20 16.89 -1.15
N PRO A 153 -6.11 17.80 -2.13
CA PRO A 153 -4.91 17.97 -2.93
C PRO A 153 -3.74 18.51 -2.07
N PRO A 154 -2.48 18.17 -2.40
CA PRO A 154 -1.33 18.89 -1.88
C PRO A 154 -1.27 20.33 -2.43
N SER A 155 -0.25 21.10 -2.03
CA SER A 155 0.01 22.42 -2.64
C SER A 155 0.21 22.32 -4.16
N ASP A 156 -0.10 23.41 -4.88
CA ASP A 156 0.00 23.44 -6.35
C ASP A 156 1.39 23.06 -6.84
N ASP A 157 2.44 23.58 -6.20
CA ASP A 157 3.84 23.26 -6.53
C ASP A 157 4.15 21.77 -6.35
N MET A 158 3.64 21.18 -5.29
CA MET A 158 3.83 19.75 -5.03
C MET A 158 3.03 18.89 -6.00
N MET A 159 1.82 19.32 -6.33
CA MET A 159 0.96 18.64 -7.30
C MET A 159 1.61 18.62 -8.68
N GLU A 160 2.16 19.75 -9.13
CA GLU A 160 2.88 19.84 -10.39
C GLU A 160 4.12 18.93 -10.40
N SER A 161 4.89 18.94 -9.32
CA SER A 161 6.08 18.07 -9.18
C SER A 161 5.71 16.58 -9.22
N ILE A 162 4.61 16.17 -8.56
CA ILE A 162 4.12 14.78 -8.58
C ILE A 162 3.71 14.38 -10.01
N ARG A 163 3.01 15.25 -10.74
CA ARG A 163 2.63 15.00 -12.15
C ARG A 163 3.84 14.88 -13.07
N GLN A 164 4.88 15.67 -12.84
CA GLN A 164 6.14 15.57 -13.61
C GLN A 164 6.86 14.23 -13.39
N CYS A 165 6.64 13.58 -12.25
CA CYS A 165 7.11 12.20 -12.01
C CYS A 165 6.26 11.13 -12.73
N GLY A 166 5.20 11.52 -13.46
CA GLY A 166 4.29 10.59 -14.13
C GLY A 166 3.18 10.02 -13.23
N CYS A 167 3.09 10.50 -11.98
CA CYS A 167 2.11 10.03 -11.01
C CYS A 167 0.79 10.80 -11.13
N GLU A 168 -0.33 10.09 -11.20
CA GLU A 168 -1.68 10.68 -11.19
C GLU A 168 -2.13 11.00 -9.75
N ILE A 169 -2.92 12.06 -9.56
CA ILE A 169 -3.53 12.38 -8.28
C ILE A 169 -5.05 12.38 -8.44
N ILE A 170 -5.72 11.55 -7.64
CA ILE A 170 -7.17 11.47 -7.53
C ILE A 170 -7.58 12.01 -6.16
N VAL A 171 -8.43 13.02 -6.16
CA VAL A 171 -9.01 13.62 -4.94
C VAL A 171 -10.44 13.11 -4.77
N VAL A 172 -10.76 12.61 -3.58
CA VAL A 172 -12.04 11.97 -3.22
C VAL A 172 -12.73 12.64 -2.05
#